data_af716c033ffb8e248932d12d8f842400
#
_entry.id   af716c033ffb8e248932d12d8f842400
#
_cell.length_a   1.000
_cell.length_b   1.000
_cell.length_c   1.000
_cell.angle_alpha   90.00
_cell.angle_beta   90.00
_cell.angle_gamma   90.00
#
_symmetry.space_group_name_H-M   'P 1'
#
loop_
_entity.id
_entity.type
_entity.pdbx_description
1 polymer ?
#
loop_
_entity_poly.entity_id
_entity_poly.type
_entity_poly.pdbx_seq_one_letter_code
_entity_poly.pdbx_strand_id
1 'polypeptide(L)'
;MLTVDFDYFDLAPGQVCVDLGCGEGRHSLTAYLHDDVTVVGFDLSLEDLKTAQARIADMAPHAPEGAVDFVQANGMALPLADDSVDRLICSEVLEHIPNYLSFLEEIDRVLKPDGRLCISVPRQWPEWICWMLCDDYRRTPGGHIRIFNARHLRREVERYGFQGTRQHGAHALHVPYWWLKCLFWHVTEEPKVLSLYHRFLVWDLMKRPWLTATLDRLLNPWMGKSVVLYFDRAQNR
;
A
#
# COMPACT_ATOMS: atom_id res chain seq x y z
N MET A 1 4.04 7.85 -2.28
CA MET A 1 3.61 8.15 -0.90
C MET A 1 3.65 6.87 -0.09
N LEU A 2 4.25 6.88 1.10
CA LEU A 2 4.33 5.70 1.95
C LEU A 2 3.08 5.58 2.82
N THR A 3 2.41 4.45 2.76
CA THR A 3 1.29 4.11 3.65
C THR A 3 1.77 3.34 4.88
N VAL A 4 2.78 2.48 4.71
CA VAL A 4 3.35 1.66 5.78
C VAL A 4 4.17 2.51 6.75
N ASP A 5 3.93 2.34 8.04
CA ASP A 5 4.77 2.86 9.13
C ASP A 5 5.83 1.80 9.43
N PHE A 6 7.04 1.97 8.88
CA PHE A 6 8.11 1.00 8.98
C PHE A 6 8.69 0.89 10.40
N ASP A 7 8.62 1.96 11.20
CA ASP A 7 9.03 1.91 12.62
C ASP A 7 8.14 0.95 13.42
N TYR A 8 6.83 0.92 13.11
CA TYR A 8 5.89 -0.03 13.72
C TYR A 8 5.94 -1.39 13.06
N PHE A 9 6.18 -1.47 11.75
CA PHE A 9 6.26 -2.73 11.02
C PHE A 9 7.44 -3.58 11.48
N ASP A 10 8.46 -2.95 12.04
CA ASP A 10 9.54 -3.57 12.82
C ASP A 10 10.32 -4.60 11.99
N LEU A 11 10.92 -4.11 10.91
CA LEU A 11 11.86 -4.88 10.11
C LEU A 11 13.14 -5.12 10.92
N ALA A 12 13.69 -6.31 10.85
CA ALA A 12 14.94 -6.66 11.52
C ALA A 12 15.94 -7.32 10.55
N PRO A 13 17.25 -7.17 10.79
CA PRO A 13 18.27 -7.77 9.94
C PRO A 13 18.06 -9.27 9.69
N GLY A 14 18.27 -9.71 8.46
CA GLY A 14 18.13 -11.10 8.03
C GLY A 14 16.70 -11.55 7.75
N GLN A 15 15.70 -10.70 7.95
CA GLN A 15 14.31 -11.01 7.62
C GLN A 15 14.03 -10.97 6.11
N VAL A 16 13.04 -11.76 5.69
CA VAL A 16 12.44 -11.72 4.35
C VAL A 16 11.17 -10.87 4.38
N CYS A 17 11.17 -9.77 3.62
CA CYS A 17 10.03 -8.88 3.45
C CYS A 17 9.47 -9.02 2.04
N VAL A 18 8.18 -9.30 1.92
CA VAL A 18 7.46 -9.36 0.65
C VAL A 18 6.57 -8.13 0.50
N ASP A 19 6.62 -7.48 -0.67
CA ASP A 19 5.71 -6.41 -1.07
C ASP A 19 4.82 -6.94 -2.22
N LEU A 20 3.61 -7.32 -1.89
CA LEU A 20 2.67 -7.98 -2.79
C LEU A 20 1.76 -6.95 -3.48
N GLY A 21 1.88 -6.84 -4.81
CA GLY A 21 1.35 -5.73 -5.60
C GLY A 21 2.24 -4.49 -5.46
N CYS A 22 3.53 -4.66 -5.62
CA CYS A 22 4.54 -3.63 -5.33
C CYS A 22 4.52 -2.46 -6.31
N GLY A 23 3.92 -2.63 -7.51
CA GLY A 23 3.96 -1.64 -8.58
C GLY A 23 5.38 -1.19 -8.87
N GLU A 24 5.62 0.12 -8.89
CA GLU A 24 6.95 0.72 -9.11
C GLU A 24 7.90 0.63 -7.88
N GLY A 25 7.65 -0.27 -6.93
CA GLY A 25 8.56 -0.63 -5.85
C GLY A 25 8.65 0.33 -4.67
N ARG A 26 7.66 1.20 -4.46
CA ARG A 26 7.73 2.24 -3.43
C ARG A 26 7.97 1.71 -2.02
N HIS A 27 7.21 0.71 -1.57
CA HIS A 27 7.38 0.12 -0.24
C HIS A 27 8.58 -0.83 -0.21
N SER A 28 8.78 -1.60 -1.29
CA SER A 28 9.94 -2.50 -1.45
C SER A 28 11.26 -1.76 -1.30
N LEU A 29 11.44 -0.66 -2.04
CA LEU A 29 12.66 0.16 -1.99
C LEU A 29 12.83 0.85 -0.63
N THR A 30 11.73 1.23 0.03
CA THR A 30 11.81 1.79 1.38
C THR A 30 12.21 0.73 2.40
N ALA A 31 11.66 -0.48 2.32
CA ALA A 31 12.06 -1.62 3.16
C ALA A 31 13.56 -1.95 2.98
N TYR A 32 14.02 -1.98 1.72
CA TYR A 32 15.42 -2.21 1.37
C TYR A 32 16.40 -1.17 1.96
N LEU A 33 15.95 0.10 2.08
CA LEU A 33 16.75 1.16 2.68
C LEU A 33 16.66 1.21 4.22
N HIS A 34 15.72 0.46 4.80
CA HIS A 34 15.44 0.55 6.23
C HIS A 34 16.38 -0.30 7.06
N ASP A 35 16.71 -1.52 6.59
CA ASP A 35 17.54 -2.47 7.33
C ASP A 35 18.16 -3.54 6.40
N ASP A 36 19.06 -4.37 6.93
CA ASP A 36 19.70 -5.51 6.24
C ASP A 36 18.69 -6.66 6.00
N VAL A 37 17.70 -6.41 5.17
CA VAL A 37 16.60 -7.35 4.86
C VAL A 37 16.67 -7.84 3.43
N THR A 38 16.13 -9.02 3.16
CA THR A 38 15.86 -9.47 1.78
C THR A 38 14.44 -9.05 1.41
N VAL A 39 14.30 -8.18 0.42
CA VAL A 39 13.00 -7.70 -0.06
C VAL A 39 12.67 -8.33 -1.40
N VAL A 40 11.43 -8.84 -1.55
CA VAL A 40 10.93 -9.30 -2.85
C VAL A 40 9.63 -8.59 -3.16
N GLY A 41 9.64 -7.78 -4.22
CA GLY A 41 8.43 -7.14 -4.75
C GLY A 41 7.78 -8.03 -5.81
N PHE A 42 6.49 -8.33 -5.66
CA PHE A 42 5.71 -9.06 -6.65
C PHE A 42 4.64 -8.16 -7.27
N ASP A 43 4.53 -8.19 -8.59
CA ASP A 43 3.46 -7.51 -9.33
C ASP A 43 3.11 -8.27 -10.63
N LEU A 44 1.93 -7.99 -11.19
CA LEU A 44 1.53 -8.49 -12.52
C LEU A 44 2.09 -7.60 -13.65
N SER A 45 2.31 -6.31 -13.38
CA SER A 45 2.78 -5.31 -14.35
C SER A 45 4.29 -5.41 -14.53
N LEU A 46 4.72 -6.01 -15.65
CA LEU A 46 6.14 -6.05 -16.00
C LEU A 46 6.73 -4.63 -16.23
N GLU A 47 5.91 -3.66 -16.64
CA GLU A 47 6.35 -2.29 -16.87
C GLU A 47 6.69 -1.60 -15.54
N ASP A 48 5.81 -1.76 -14.53
CA ASP A 48 6.04 -1.22 -13.19
C ASP A 48 7.27 -1.87 -12.53
N LEU A 49 7.43 -3.20 -12.67
CA LEU A 49 8.59 -3.92 -12.16
C LEU A 49 9.90 -3.45 -12.80
N LYS A 50 9.92 -3.17 -14.11
CA LYS A 50 11.09 -2.58 -14.77
C LYS A 50 11.42 -1.18 -14.23
N THR A 51 10.39 -0.39 -13.96
CA THR A 51 10.55 0.93 -13.32
C THR A 51 11.11 0.78 -11.89
N ALA A 52 10.60 -0.16 -11.11
CA ALA A 52 11.10 -0.47 -9.78
C ALA A 52 12.56 -0.92 -9.81
N GLN A 53 12.90 -1.84 -10.72
CA GLN A 53 14.27 -2.35 -10.91
C GLN A 53 15.25 -1.23 -11.29
N ALA A 54 14.86 -0.31 -12.19
CA ALA A 54 15.69 0.82 -12.57
C ALA A 54 16.03 1.76 -11.39
N ARG A 55 15.12 1.92 -10.45
CA ARG A 55 15.31 2.76 -9.25
C ARG A 55 16.29 2.19 -8.24
N ILE A 56 16.58 0.89 -8.28
CA ILE A 56 17.57 0.27 -7.37
C ILE A 56 18.93 0.94 -7.50
N ALA A 57 19.38 1.23 -8.73
CA ALA A 57 20.67 1.84 -8.99
C ALA A 57 20.87 3.17 -8.27
N ASP A 58 19.80 3.97 -8.14
CA ASP A 58 19.82 5.26 -7.45
C ASP A 58 19.84 5.08 -5.92
N MET A 59 19.35 3.95 -5.42
CA MET A 59 19.23 3.65 -3.98
C MET A 59 20.45 2.89 -3.44
N ALA A 60 21.07 2.05 -4.26
CA ALA A 60 22.18 1.16 -3.87
C ALA A 60 23.33 1.84 -3.10
N PRO A 61 23.77 3.08 -3.42
CA PRO A 61 24.83 3.74 -2.66
C PRO A 61 24.48 4.05 -1.19
N HIS A 62 23.20 3.99 -0.82
CA HIS A 62 22.68 4.33 0.50
C HIS A 62 22.04 3.14 1.20
N ALA A 63 22.01 1.98 0.55
CA ALA A 63 21.37 0.79 1.07
C ALA A 63 22.28 0.06 2.07
N PRO A 64 21.70 -0.59 3.08
CA PRO A 64 22.35 -1.59 3.91
C PRO A 64 22.83 -2.81 3.11
N GLU A 65 23.40 -3.82 3.76
CA GLU A 65 23.89 -5.05 3.10
C GLU A 65 22.76 -6.02 2.63
N GLY A 66 21.50 -5.59 2.71
CA GLY A 66 20.34 -6.35 2.26
C GLY A 66 20.28 -6.58 0.74
N ALA A 67 19.20 -7.22 0.29
CA ALA A 67 18.92 -7.47 -1.12
C ALA A 67 17.50 -7.03 -1.48
N VAL A 68 17.29 -6.61 -2.75
CA VAL A 68 15.95 -6.34 -3.28
C VAL A 68 15.84 -6.91 -4.69
N ASP A 69 14.76 -7.68 -4.91
CA ASP A 69 14.40 -8.23 -6.22
C ASP A 69 12.94 -7.93 -6.57
N PHE A 70 12.66 -7.86 -7.87
CA PHE A 70 11.31 -7.66 -8.40
C PHE A 70 10.94 -8.80 -9.34
N VAL A 71 9.82 -9.46 -9.07
CA VAL A 71 9.40 -10.69 -9.75
C VAL A 71 7.96 -10.55 -10.26
N GLN A 72 7.76 -10.87 -11.54
CA GLN A 72 6.41 -10.92 -12.09
C GLN A 72 5.73 -12.22 -11.63
N ALA A 73 4.67 -12.11 -10.83
CA ALA A 73 3.91 -13.26 -10.37
C ALA A 73 2.44 -12.91 -10.10
N ASN A 74 1.60 -13.96 -10.13
CA ASN A 74 0.21 -13.85 -9.68
C ASN A 74 0.18 -13.98 -8.14
N GLY A 75 -0.34 -12.97 -7.47
CA GLY A 75 -0.44 -12.95 -6.02
C GLY A 75 -1.37 -13.99 -5.39
N MET A 76 -2.09 -14.77 -6.21
CA MET A 76 -2.85 -15.94 -5.77
C MET A 76 -2.06 -17.25 -5.81
N ALA A 77 -0.80 -17.22 -6.30
CA ALA A 77 0.08 -18.39 -6.39
C ALA A 77 1.53 -17.89 -6.49
N LEU A 78 2.10 -17.52 -5.35
CA LEU A 78 3.45 -16.97 -5.26
C LEU A 78 4.50 -18.11 -5.37
N PRO A 79 5.63 -17.87 -6.05
CA PRO A 79 6.73 -18.83 -6.14
C PRO A 79 7.56 -18.85 -4.85
N LEU A 80 6.88 -18.98 -3.71
CA LEU A 80 7.46 -19.00 -2.37
C LEU A 80 7.03 -20.27 -1.63
N ALA A 81 7.90 -20.78 -0.76
CA ALA A 81 7.56 -21.88 0.13
C ALA A 81 6.56 -21.42 1.22
N ASP A 82 5.86 -22.38 1.81
CA ASP A 82 5.04 -22.14 2.98
C ASP A 82 5.93 -21.62 4.14
N ASP A 83 5.38 -20.75 4.97
CA ASP A 83 6.04 -20.22 6.17
C ASP A 83 7.46 -19.67 5.91
N SER A 84 7.68 -18.97 4.78
CA SER A 84 9.00 -18.48 4.35
C SER A 84 9.18 -16.96 4.52
N VAL A 85 8.11 -16.21 4.76
CA VAL A 85 8.10 -14.75 4.79
C VAL A 85 7.95 -14.22 6.21
N ASP A 86 8.83 -13.31 6.65
CA ASP A 86 8.77 -12.71 7.99
C ASP A 86 7.81 -11.51 8.03
N ARG A 87 7.82 -10.70 6.96
CA ARG A 87 7.03 -9.47 6.84
C ARG A 87 6.37 -9.41 5.47
N LEU A 88 5.07 -9.14 5.43
CA LEU A 88 4.35 -9.02 4.17
C LEU A 88 3.55 -7.71 4.11
N ILE A 89 3.74 -6.97 3.05
CA ILE A 89 3.02 -5.75 2.70
C ILE A 89 2.06 -6.07 1.56
N CYS A 90 0.80 -5.65 1.69
CA CYS A 90 -0.21 -5.67 0.63
C CYS A 90 -0.94 -4.32 0.65
N SER A 91 -0.43 -3.35 -0.11
CA SER A 91 -0.83 -1.96 0.01
C SER A 91 -1.55 -1.45 -1.23
N GLU A 92 -2.84 -1.10 -1.10
CA GLU A 92 -3.70 -0.62 -2.19
C GLU A 92 -3.79 -1.66 -3.34
N VAL A 93 -4.09 -2.89 -3.02
CA VAL A 93 -4.16 -4.02 -3.95
C VAL A 93 -5.52 -4.73 -3.91
N LEU A 94 -6.02 -5.04 -2.72
CA LEU A 94 -7.20 -5.91 -2.55
C LEU A 94 -8.46 -5.33 -3.19
N GLU A 95 -8.57 -4.01 -3.32
CA GLU A 95 -9.67 -3.32 -3.98
C GLU A 95 -9.75 -3.59 -5.49
N HIS A 96 -8.65 -4.06 -6.09
CA HIS A 96 -8.57 -4.41 -7.52
C HIS A 96 -8.79 -5.89 -7.79
N ILE A 97 -8.68 -6.75 -6.76
CA ILE A 97 -8.68 -8.21 -6.92
C ILE A 97 -10.11 -8.76 -6.82
N PRO A 98 -10.69 -9.37 -7.88
CA PRO A 98 -12.02 -9.95 -7.82
C PRO A 98 -12.17 -10.99 -6.72
N ASN A 99 -11.27 -11.94 -6.63
CA ASN A 99 -11.22 -12.97 -5.59
C ASN A 99 -10.11 -12.67 -4.56
N TYR A 100 -10.32 -11.63 -3.74
CA TYR A 100 -9.33 -11.25 -2.72
C TYR A 100 -9.18 -12.28 -1.59
N LEU A 101 -10.15 -13.19 -1.42
CA LEU A 101 -10.04 -14.26 -0.41
C LEU A 101 -8.93 -15.24 -0.76
N SER A 102 -8.80 -15.67 -2.02
CA SER A 102 -7.66 -16.49 -2.46
C SER A 102 -6.32 -15.76 -2.34
N PHE A 103 -6.33 -14.43 -2.39
CA PHE A 103 -5.15 -13.62 -2.10
C PHE A 103 -4.78 -13.69 -0.61
N LEU A 104 -5.78 -13.65 0.28
CA LEU A 104 -5.58 -13.82 1.72
C LEU A 104 -5.13 -15.25 2.08
N GLU A 105 -5.64 -16.27 1.39
CA GLU A 105 -5.18 -17.66 1.53
C GLU A 105 -3.70 -17.81 1.20
N GLU A 106 -3.25 -17.17 0.13
CA GLU A 106 -1.85 -17.21 -0.27
C GLU A 106 -0.94 -16.42 0.70
N ILE A 107 -1.41 -15.28 1.20
CA ILE A 107 -0.72 -14.54 2.27
C ILE A 107 -0.58 -15.41 3.52
N ASP A 108 -1.65 -16.12 3.92
CA ASP A 108 -1.64 -17.06 5.05
C ASP A 108 -0.62 -18.18 4.85
N ARG A 109 -0.54 -18.74 3.64
CA ARG A 109 0.37 -19.84 3.31
C ARG A 109 1.85 -19.43 3.42
N VAL A 110 2.22 -18.27 2.89
CA VAL A 110 3.63 -17.89 2.80
C VAL A 110 4.19 -17.23 4.06
N LEU A 111 3.32 -16.64 4.90
CA LEU A 111 3.75 -15.90 6.08
C LEU A 111 4.08 -16.86 7.24
N LYS A 112 5.25 -16.68 7.85
CA LYS A 112 5.71 -17.47 9.01
C LYS A 112 4.74 -17.40 10.20
N PRO A 113 4.78 -18.37 11.13
CA PRO A 113 3.95 -18.35 12.35
C PRO A 113 4.16 -17.15 13.28
N ASP A 114 5.31 -16.49 13.21
CA ASP A 114 5.66 -15.25 13.91
C ASP A 114 5.70 -14.02 12.97
N GLY A 115 5.19 -14.20 11.75
CA GLY A 115 5.21 -13.18 10.72
C GLY A 115 4.21 -12.05 10.99
N ARG A 116 4.50 -10.87 10.42
CA ARG A 116 3.65 -9.68 10.49
C ARG A 116 3.16 -9.26 9.11
N LEU A 117 1.88 -8.93 9.04
CA LEU A 117 1.18 -8.50 7.83
C LEU A 117 0.76 -7.04 7.94
N CYS A 118 0.99 -6.27 6.87
CA CYS A 118 0.46 -4.92 6.71
C CYS A 118 -0.43 -4.87 5.45
N ILE A 119 -1.70 -4.50 5.63
CA ILE A 119 -2.65 -4.30 4.53
C ILE A 119 -3.09 -2.85 4.53
N SER A 120 -3.10 -2.19 3.36
CA SER A 120 -3.81 -0.94 3.20
C SER A 120 -4.85 -1.01 2.08
N VAL A 121 -5.93 -0.27 2.28
CA VAL A 121 -7.02 -0.10 1.30
C VAL A 121 -7.52 1.34 1.35
N PRO A 122 -8.14 1.85 0.27
CA PRO A 122 -8.80 3.15 0.29
C PRO A 122 -9.84 3.22 1.42
N ARG A 123 -9.85 4.36 2.12
CA ARG A 123 -10.84 4.60 3.18
C ARG A 123 -12.24 4.69 2.60
N GLN A 124 -13.17 3.99 3.21
CA GLN A 124 -14.54 3.80 2.72
C GLN A 124 -15.25 5.10 2.35
N TRP A 125 -15.34 6.08 3.25
CA TRP A 125 -16.16 7.26 3.00
C TRP A 125 -15.56 8.27 1.99
N PRO A 126 -14.22 8.55 1.95
CA PRO A 126 -13.66 9.39 0.91
C PRO A 126 -13.76 8.76 -0.49
N GLU A 127 -13.58 7.44 -0.56
CA GLU A 127 -13.69 6.68 -1.80
C GLU A 127 -15.14 6.65 -2.31
N TRP A 128 -16.11 6.50 -1.41
CA TRP A 128 -17.53 6.57 -1.75
C TRP A 128 -17.93 7.93 -2.35
N ILE A 129 -17.34 9.03 -1.86
CA ILE A 129 -17.55 10.35 -2.46
C ILE A 129 -16.98 10.40 -3.89
N CYS A 130 -15.80 9.85 -4.15
CA CYS A 130 -15.26 9.74 -5.52
C CYS A 130 -16.24 8.98 -6.43
N TRP A 131 -16.79 7.87 -5.98
CA TRP A 131 -17.77 7.08 -6.74
C TRP A 131 -19.07 7.83 -6.99
N MET A 132 -19.53 8.67 -6.06
CA MET A 132 -20.69 9.54 -6.24
C MET A 132 -20.44 10.68 -7.24
N LEU A 133 -19.22 11.22 -7.23
CA LEU A 133 -18.86 12.34 -8.11
C LEU A 133 -18.60 11.92 -9.56
N CYS A 134 -18.08 10.69 -9.76
CA CYS A 134 -17.72 10.21 -11.08
C CYS A 134 -17.85 8.68 -11.19
N ASP A 135 -18.82 8.22 -11.97
CA ASP A 135 -19.04 6.78 -12.21
C ASP A 135 -17.91 6.18 -13.07
N ASP A 136 -17.31 6.93 -13.97
CA ASP A 136 -16.21 6.46 -14.81
C ASP A 136 -14.92 6.26 -14.03
N TYR A 137 -14.73 6.92 -12.89
CA TYR A 137 -13.59 6.70 -12.01
C TYR A 137 -13.46 5.24 -11.60
N ARG A 138 -14.56 4.57 -11.22
CA ARG A 138 -14.57 3.16 -10.84
C ARG A 138 -14.50 2.20 -12.02
N ARG A 139 -14.91 2.65 -13.24
CA ARG A 139 -14.94 1.85 -14.46
C ARG A 139 -13.65 1.90 -15.26
N THR A 140 -12.73 2.78 -14.89
CA THR A 140 -11.42 2.88 -15.53
C THR A 140 -10.68 1.54 -15.38
N PRO A 141 -10.03 1.03 -16.43
CA PRO A 141 -9.16 -0.15 -16.32
C PRO A 141 -8.15 0.01 -15.17
N GLY A 142 -8.08 -0.97 -14.28
CA GLY A 142 -7.29 -0.87 -13.07
C GLY A 142 -7.92 -0.01 -11.96
N GLY A 143 -9.18 0.45 -12.10
CA GLY A 143 -9.91 1.16 -11.06
C GLY A 143 -10.35 0.25 -9.90
N HIS A 144 -10.84 0.87 -8.83
CA HIS A 144 -11.31 0.14 -7.66
C HIS A 144 -12.65 -0.55 -7.95
N ILE A 145 -12.68 -1.87 -7.90
CA ILE A 145 -13.90 -2.67 -8.14
C ILE A 145 -14.76 -2.81 -6.89
N ARG A 146 -14.22 -2.43 -5.71
CA ARG A 146 -14.92 -2.48 -4.42
C ARG A 146 -14.40 -1.42 -3.45
N ILE A 147 -15.23 -1.10 -2.49
CA ILE A 147 -14.90 -0.27 -1.33
C ILE A 147 -14.92 -1.18 -0.09
N PHE A 148 -13.80 -1.25 0.61
CA PHE A 148 -13.70 -2.01 1.84
C PHE A 148 -14.19 -1.22 3.05
N ASN A 149 -14.98 -1.90 3.90
CA ASN A 149 -15.15 -1.49 5.28
C ASN A 149 -13.97 -2.07 6.09
N ALA A 150 -13.17 -1.20 6.72
CA ALA A 150 -11.96 -1.61 7.44
C ALA A 150 -12.24 -2.64 8.56
N ARG A 151 -13.38 -2.51 9.27
CA ARG A 151 -13.76 -3.47 10.33
C ARG A 151 -14.15 -4.83 9.75
N HIS A 152 -14.76 -4.84 8.56
CA HIS A 152 -15.10 -6.08 7.87
C HIS A 152 -13.83 -6.76 7.35
N LEU A 153 -12.97 -6.03 6.64
CA LEU A 153 -11.69 -6.55 6.15
C LEU A 153 -10.85 -7.12 7.29
N ARG A 154 -10.75 -6.38 8.42
CA ARG A 154 -10.03 -6.88 9.61
C ARG A 154 -10.56 -8.25 10.06
N ARG A 155 -11.89 -8.43 10.17
CA ARG A 155 -12.50 -9.72 10.57
C ARG A 155 -12.24 -10.82 9.55
N GLU A 156 -12.24 -10.49 8.26
CA GLU A 156 -11.90 -11.49 7.22
C GLU A 156 -10.46 -11.97 7.35
N VAL A 157 -9.50 -11.05 7.55
CA VAL A 157 -8.09 -11.41 7.77
C VAL A 157 -7.92 -12.22 9.06
N GLU A 158 -8.62 -11.85 10.14
CA GLU A 158 -8.57 -12.57 11.42
C GLU A 158 -9.07 -14.03 11.32
N ARG A 159 -9.93 -14.36 10.34
CA ARG A 159 -10.36 -15.76 10.07
C ARG A 159 -9.23 -16.67 9.58
N TYR A 160 -8.17 -16.11 9.01
CA TYR A 160 -6.96 -16.82 8.61
C TYR A 160 -5.93 -16.97 9.73
N GLY A 161 -6.34 -16.74 11.00
CA GLY A 161 -5.46 -16.90 12.16
C GLY A 161 -4.54 -15.72 12.42
N PHE A 162 -4.89 -14.55 11.92
CA PHE A 162 -4.23 -13.29 12.24
C PHE A 162 -4.93 -12.57 13.40
N GLN A 163 -4.21 -11.71 14.09
CA GLN A 163 -4.73 -10.82 15.11
C GLN A 163 -4.38 -9.38 14.74
N GLY A 164 -5.40 -8.53 14.54
CA GLY A 164 -5.16 -7.12 14.24
C GLY A 164 -4.59 -6.38 15.46
N THR A 165 -3.43 -5.77 15.29
CA THR A 165 -2.66 -5.12 16.36
C THR A 165 -2.73 -3.60 16.31
N ARG A 166 -2.72 -3.00 15.12
CA ARG A 166 -2.77 -1.55 14.95
C ARG A 166 -3.55 -1.16 13.69
N GLN A 167 -4.11 0.03 13.73
CA GLN A 167 -4.72 0.69 12.57
C GLN A 167 -4.39 2.17 12.58
N HIS A 168 -4.10 2.74 11.40
CA HIS A 168 -4.02 4.19 11.22
C HIS A 168 -4.58 4.64 9.87
N GLY A 169 -4.74 5.93 9.68
CA GLY A 169 -5.03 6.55 8.39
C GLY A 169 -3.78 7.16 7.79
N ALA A 170 -3.76 7.33 6.46
CA ALA A 170 -2.67 7.96 5.74
C ALA A 170 -3.19 8.89 4.64
N HIS A 171 -2.43 9.97 4.35
CA HIS A 171 -2.61 10.84 3.20
C HIS A 171 -3.92 11.63 3.17
N ALA A 172 -4.32 12.22 4.29
CA ALA A 172 -5.54 13.04 4.39
C ALA A 172 -5.55 14.22 3.41
N LEU A 173 -4.41 14.90 3.24
CA LEU A 173 -4.28 16.01 2.30
C LEU A 173 -4.48 15.62 0.83
N HIS A 174 -4.45 14.33 0.49
CA HIS A 174 -4.72 13.86 -0.87
C HIS A 174 -6.20 13.68 -1.16
N VAL A 175 -7.05 13.60 -0.15
CA VAL A 175 -8.49 13.37 -0.31
C VAL A 175 -9.17 14.48 -1.13
N PRO A 176 -9.00 15.78 -0.81
CA PRO A 176 -9.62 16.85 -1.60
C PRO A 176 -9.15 16.87 -3.06
N TYR A 177 -7.90 16.49 -3.33
CA TYR A 177 -7.40 16.37 -4.70
C TYR A 177 -8.19 15.35 -5.52
N TRP A 178 -8.43 14.16 -4.96
CA TRP A 178 -9.18 13.11 -5.64
C TRP A 178 -10.64 13.49 -5.85
N TRP A 179 -11.27 14.20 -4.91
CA TRP A 179 -12.63 14.72 -5.11
C TRP A 179 -12.69 15.74 -6.22
N LEU A 180 -11.73 16.68 -6.26
CA LEU A 180 -11.64 17.66 -7.37
C LEU A 180 -11.38 16.94 -8.69
N LYS A 181 -10.50 15.94 -8.70
CA LYS A 181 -10.22 15.15 -9.91
C LYS A 181 -11.47 14.43 -10.41
N CYS A 182 -12.25 13.82 -9.54
CA CYS A 182 -13.52 13.18 -9.89
C CYS A 182 -14.55 14.22 -10.36
N LEU A 183 -14.66 15.38 -9.70
CA LEU A 183 -15.59 16.44 -10.07
C LEU A 183 -15.31 17.00 -11.49
N PHE A 184 -14.04 17.08 -11.85
CA PHE A 184 -13.60 17.61 -13.15
C PHE A 184 -13.19 16.50 -14.13
N TRP A 185 -13.62 15.26 -13.92
CA TRP A 185 -13.20 14.10 -14.73
C TRP A 185 -13.43 14.26 -16.23
N HIS A 186 -14.55 14.87 -16.63
CA HIS A 186 -14.94 15.06 -18.01
C HIS A 186 -14.52 16.40 -18.62
N VAL A 187 -13.78 17.21 -17.88
CA VAL A 187 -13.33 18.51 -18.37
C VAL A 187 -12.08 18.33 -19.22
N THR A 188 -12.14 18.80 -20.48
CA THR A 188 -11.06 18.62 -21.46
C THR A 188 -9.78 19.37 -21.09
N GLU A 189 -9.93 20.60 -20.55
CA GLU A 189 -8.78 21.37 -20.04
C GLU A 189 -8.68 21.25 -18.53
N GLU A 190 -7.52 20.88 -18.02
CA GLU A 190 -7.30 20.74 -16.60
C GLU A 190 -7.56 22.06 -15.86
N PRO A 191 -8.53 22.11 -14.92
CA PRO A 191 -8.82 23.34 -14.19
C PRO A 191 -7.62 23.80 -13.37
N LYS A 192 -7.37 25.11 -13.36
CA LYS A 192 -6.25 25.72 -12.62
C LYS A 192 -6.22 25.32 -11.13
N VAL A 193 -7.39 25.15 -10.51
CA VAL A 193 -7.49 24.71 -9.12
C VAL A 193 -6.94 23.30 -8.93
N LEU A 194 -7.17 22.39 -9.86
CA LEU A 194 -6.67 21.01 -9.80
C LEU A 194 -5.14 20.99 -9.97
N SER A 195 -4.62 21.68 -10.99
CA SER A 195 -3.19 21.78 -11.24
C SER A 195 -2.44 22.48 -10.07
N LEU A 196 -3.02 23.54 -9.49
CA LEU A 196 -2.45 24.21 -8.32
C LEU A 196 -2.41 23.27 -7.10
N TYR A 197 -3.49 22.54 -6.86
CA TYR A 197 -3.54 21.58 -5.76
C TYR A 197 -2.55 20.43 -5.97
N HIS A 198 -2.44 19.90 -7.18
CA HIS A 198 -1.43 18.90 -7.52
C HIS A 198 -0.01 19.41 -7.25
N ARG A 199 0.33 20.64 -7.68
CA ARG A 199 1.62 21.26 -7.39
C ARG A 199 1.88 21.41 -5.89
N PHE A 200 0.85 21.75 -5.11
CA PHE A 200 0.94 21.79 -3.65
C PHE A 200 1.28 20.41 -3.07
N LEU A 201 0.62 19.33 -3.52
CA LEU A 201 0.91 17.98 -3.06
C LEU A 201 2.32 17.50 -3.44
N VAL A 202 2.78 17.84 -4.66
CA VAL A 202 4.16 17.53 -5.08
C VAL A 202 5.16 18.29 -4.21
N TRP A 203 4.93 19.57 -3.95
CA TRP A 203 5.77 20.35 -3.06
C TRP A 203 5.78 19.79 -1.64
N ASP A 204 4.62 19.42 -1.10
CA ASP A 204 4.49 18.79 0.22
C ASP A 204 5.29 17.47 0.28
N LEU A 205 5.15 16.62 -0.72
CA LEU A 205 5.86 15.35 -0.82
C LEU A 205 7.40 15.54 -0.84
N MET A 206 7.88 16.54 -1.60
CA MET A 206 9.31 16.78 -1.79
C MET A 206 9.96 17.51 -0.62
N LYS A 207 9.25 18.41 0.05
CA LYS A 207 9.80 19.28 1.10
C LYS A 207 9.43 18.82 2.50
N ARG A 208 8.34 18.05 2.67
CA ARG A 208 7.79 17.61 3.96
C ARG A 208 7.76 18.72 5.03
N PRO A 209 7.12 19.88 4.75
CA PRO A 209 7.09 20.96 5.71
C PRO A 209 6.40 20.50 7.00
N TRP A 210 6.92 20.98 8.15
CA TRP A 210 6.37 20.57 9.44
C TRP A 210 4.87 20.89 9.60
N LEU A 211 4.40 21.97 8.99
CA LEU A 211 3.00 22.40 9.06
C LEU A 211 2.06 21.40 8.36
N THR A 212 2.36 21.06 7.11
CA THR A 212 1.56 20.09 6.33
C THR A 212 1.67 18.69 6.91
N ALA A 213 2.86 18.28 7.36
CA ALA A 213 3.07 17.01 8.05
C ALA A 213 2.25 16.91 9.35
N THR A 214 2.15 18.01 10.11
CA THR A 214 1.33 18.07 11.33
C THR A 214 -0.15 18.04 10.99
N LEU A 215 -0.58 18.80 9.99
CA LEU A 215 -1.96 18.82 9.53
C LEU A 215 -2.40 17.44 9.01
N ASP A 216 -1.59 16.80 8.17
CA ASP A 216 -1.85 15.45 7.67
C ASP A 216 -1.98 14.44 8.82
N ARG A 217 -1.06 14.50 9.81
CA ARG A 217 -1.12 13.66 11.02
C ARG A 217 -2.41 13.86 11.83
N LEU A 218 -2.86 15.09 11.98
CA LEU A 218 -4.09 15.40 12.73
C LEU A 218 -5.35 14.95 11.97
N LEU A 219 -5.34 15.05 10.64
CA LEU A 219 -6.48 14.69 9.80
C LEU A 219 -6.54 13.21 9.44
N ASN A 220 -5.40 12.51 9.39
CA ASN A 220 -5.31 11.11 9.00
C ASN A 220 -6.27 10.16 9.74
N PRO A 221 -6.51 10.28 11.07
CA PRO A 221 -7.46 9.42 11.78
C PRO A 221 -8.88 9.49 11.21
N TRP A 222 -9.28 10.65 10.69
CA TRP A 222 -10.65 10.94 10.27
C TRP A 222 -10.83 10.85 8.75
N MET A 223 -9.92 11.43 7.98
CA MET A 223 -10.04 11.56 6.54
C MET A 223 -8.81 11.10 5.75
N GLY A 224 -7.92 10.29 6.35
CA GLY A 224 -6.83 9.69 5.60
C GLY A 224 -7.38 8.98 4.35
N LYS A 225 -6.73 9.18 3.19
CA LYS A 225 -7.14 8.53 1.93
C LYS A 225 -7.13 7.02 2.06
N SER A 226 -6.13 6.50 2.75
CA SER A 226 -5.96 5.07 3.01
C SER A 226 -6.20 4.72 4.47
N VAL A 227 -6.66 3.51 4.71
CA VAL A 227 -6.66 2.85 6.02
C VAL A 227 -5.63 1.74 5.98
N VAL A 228 -4.71 1.78 6.94
CA VAL A 228 -3.63 0.81 7.09
C VAL A 228 -3.89 -0.04 8.31
N LEU A 229 -3.84 -1.35 8.13
CA LEU A 229 -4.11 -2.36 9.15
C LEU A 229 -2.87 -3.24 9.33
N TYR A 230 -2.46 -3.46 10.57
CA TYR A 230 -1.37 -4.36 10.92
C TYR A 230 -1.90 -5.56 11.66
N PHE A 231 -1.30 -6.71 11.36
CA PHE A 231 -1.67 -7.98 11.95
C PHE A 231 -0.42 -8.76 12.33
N ASP A 232 -0.44 -9.37 13.48
CA ASP A 232 0.49 -10.42 13.86
C ASP A 232 -0.19 -11.78 13.69
N ARG A 233 0.57 -12.85 13.45
CA ARG A 233 0.02 -14.19 13.44
C ARG A 233 -0.37 -14.58 14.87
N ALA A 234 -1.59 -15.11 15.05
CA ALA A 234 -2.02 -15.55 16.38
C ALA A 234 -1.23 -16.78 16.83
N GLN A 235 -0.66 -16.74 18.02
CA GLN A 235 0.25 -17.78 18.56
C GLN A 235 -0.42 -19.15 18.85
N ASN A 236 -1.73 -19.31 18.57
CA ASN A 236 -2.48 -20.54 18.86
C ASN A 236 -3.08 -21.12 17.56
N ARG A 237 -2.27 -21.85 16.82
CA ARG A 237 -2.73 -22.88 15.88
C ARG A 237 -2.27 -24.24 16.29
#